data_e503998e84ac289374921f9784c1f18b
#
_entry.id   e503998e84ac289374921f9784c1f18b
#
_cell.length_a   1.000
_cell.length_b   1.000
_cell.length_c   1.000
_cell.angle_alpha   90.00
_cell.angle_beta   90.00
_cell.angle_gamma   90.00
#
_symmetry.space_group_name_H-M   'P 1'
#
loop_
_entity.id
_entity.type
_entity.pdbx_description
1 polymer ?
#
loop_
_entity_poly.entity_id
_entity_poly.type
_entity_poly.pdbx_seq_one_letter_code
_entity_poly.pdbx_strand_id
1 'polypeptide(L)'
;MLAFIDWLAKLPIGCCWVCQQPLAIGEHGGFCQPCLRELPRLPPSCLRWRCQQPELAVGRYWFAALSWQPEVAALVHRFKFHGASELAAILAPLLAAQIQHCYRQRPQQWPDLLVAMPISHSRWFKRGYNQAALLARQLQPLLQLPFAPGLLRRLPQQAKQQHRSAASERWHNMANSMHCTRAVDGLTIALVDDVLTTGASVSAAAEALLRRGAKAVDAWTLAYSEPHQPRSAAY
;
A
#
# COMPACT_ATOMS: atom_id res chain seq x y z
N MET A 1 1.16 -38.78 -28.16
CA MET A 1 1.66 -38.33 -26.86
C MET A 1 2.20 -36.90 -26.91
N LEU A 2 3.03 -36.52 -27.88
CA LEU A 2 3.54 -35.14 -28.06
C LEU A 2 2.42 -34.10 -28.32
N ALA A 3 1.41 -34.41 -29.15
CA ALA A 3 0.28 -33.51 -29.47
C ALA A 3 -0.62 -33.21 -28.26
N PHE A 4 -0.71 -34.13 -27.28
CA PHE A 4 -1.49 -33.94 -26.05
C PHE A 4 -0.78 -33.04 -25.06
N ILE A 5 0.55 -33.12 -25.00
CA ILE A 5 1.41 -32.22 -24.18
C ILE A 5 1.35 -30.81 -24.77
N ASP A 6 1.36 -30.66 -26.10
CA ASP A 6 1.25 -29.37 -26.79
C ASP A 6 -0.13 -28.72 -26.60
N TRP A 7 -1.19 -29.52 -26.44
CA TRP A 7 -2.55 -29.03 -26.16
C TRP A 7 -2.69 -28.59 -24.67
N LEU A 8 -2.18 -29.41 -23.73
CA LEU A 8 -2.16 -29.04 -22.32
C LEU A 8 -1.34 -27.75 -22.07
N ALA A 9 -0.28 -27.57 -22.86
CA ALA A 9 0.55 -26.36 -22.81
C ALA A 9 -0.18 -25.10 -23.31
N LYS A 10 -1.31 -25.22 -23.99
CA LYS A 10 -2.15 -24.10 -24.49
C LYS A 10 -3.36 -23.79 -23.62
N LEU A 11 -3.57 -24.56 -22.54
CA LEU A 11 -4.66 -24.24 -21.61
C LEU A 11 -4.33 -22.94 -20.85
N PRO A 12 -5.27 -21.98 -20.80
CA PRO A 12 -5.03 -20.73 -20.06
C PRO A 12 -4.90 -21.04 -18.57
N ILE A 13 -3.75 -20.69 -17.99
CA ILE A 13 -3.42 -20.90 -16.56
C ILE A 13 -4.10 -19.85 -15.67
N GLY A 14 -5.06 -19.11 -16.18
CA GLY A 14 -5.79 -18.06 -15.49
C GLY A 14 -6.15 -16.92 -16.43
N CYS A 15 -6.75 -15.88 -15.87
CA CYS A 15 -7.09 -14.66 -16.61
C CYS A 15 -6.29 -13.46 -16.08
N CYS A 16 -5.98 -12.53 -16.97
CA CYS A 16 -5.37 -11.26 -16.62
C CYS A 16 -6.27 -10.46 -15.66
N TRP A 17 -5.73 -10.01 -14.55
CA TRP A 17 -6.48 -9.24 -13.54
C TRP A 17 -6.98 -7.88 -14.04
N VAL A 18 -6.42 -7.35 -15.12
CA VAL A 18 -6.85 -6.07 -15.72
C VAL A 18 -7.88 -6.31 -16.82
N CYS A 19 -7.50 -6.95 -17.94
CA CYS A 19 -8.35 -7.09 -19.12
C CYS A 19 -9.24 -8.34 -19.13
N GLN A 20 -9.09 -9.25 -18.16
CA GLN A 20 -9.83 -10.52 -18.03
C GLN A 20 -9.60 -11.52 -19.19
N GLN A 21 -8.67 -11.25 -20.09
CA GLN A 21 -8.31 -12.19 -21.14
C GLN A 21 -7.50 -13.37 -20.55
N PRO A 22 -7.61 -14.57 -21.13
CA PRO A 22 -6.79 -15.71 -20.74
C PRO A 22 -5.29 -15.36 -20.84
N LEU A 23 -4.53 -15.80 -19.84
CA LEU A 23 -3.08 -15.63 -19.85
C LEU A 23 -2.45 -16.67 -20.76
N ALA A 24 -1.45 -16.26 -21.57
CA ALA A 24 -0.66 -17.17 -22.37
C ALA A 24 0.32 -17.97 -21.51
N ILE A 25 0.77 -19.11 -22.04
CA ILE A 25 1.83 -19.91 -21.39
C ILE A 25 3.10 -19.05 -21.28
N GLY A 26 3.66 -19.02 -20.09
CA GLY A 26 4.80 -18.15 -19.79
C GLY A 26 4.44 -16.76 -19.28
N GLU A 27 3.16 -16.37 -19.33
CA GLU A 27 2.69 -15.18 -18.63
C GLU A 27 2.39 -15.52 -17.18
N HIS A 28 3.28 -15.11 -16.31
CA HIS A 28 3.21 -15.34 -14.87
C HIS A 28 2.89 -14.02 -14.13
N GLY A 29 2.36 -14.15 -12.92
CA GLY A 29 2.10 -12.99 -12.07
C GLY A 29 0.76 -12.29 -12.31
N GLY A 30 -0.20 -12.97 -12.96
CA GLY A 30 -1.60 -12.51 -13.03
C GLY A 30 -1.87 -11.36 -14.00
N PHE A 31 -0.90 -10.95 -14.82
CA PHE A 31 -1.05 -9.92 -15.85
C PHE A 31 -0.56 -10.43 -17.20
N CYS A 32 -1.29 -10.14 -18.28
CA CYS A 32 -0.76 -10.28 -19.63
C CYS A 32 0.28 -9.17 -19.89
N GLN A 33 1.20 -9.42 -20.86
CA GLN A 33 2.29 -8.49 -21.15
C GLN A 33 1.82 -7.09 -21.54
N PRO A 34 0.77 -6.89 -22.36
CA PRO A 34 0.24 -5.56 -22.64
C PRO A 34 -0.20 -4.83 -21.37
N CYS A 35 -1.07 -5.45 -20.55
CA CYS A 35 -1.56 -4.80 -19.32
C CYS A 35 -0.44 -4.51 -18.33
N LEU A 36 0.54 -5.40 -18.20
CA LEU A 36 1.69 -5.16 -17.29
C LEU A 36 2.54 -3.95 -17.72
N ARG A 37 2.69 -3.72 -19.03
CA ARG A 37 3.43 -2.56 -19.58
C ARG A 37 2.64 -1.26 -19.43
N GLU A 38 1.32 -1.32 -19.57
CA GLU A 38 0.42 -0.17 -19.49
C GLU A 38 0.04 0.23 -18.06
N LEU A 39 0.41 -0.57 -17.04
CA LEU A 39 0.18 -0.17 -15.65
C LEU A 39 0.79 1.22 -15.39
N PRO A 40 0.01 2.17 -14.83
CA PRO A 40 0.44 3.56 -14.61
C PRO A 40 1.45 3.65 -13.45
N ARG A 41 2.71 3.32 -13.74
CA ARG A 41 3.80 3.33 -12.75
C ARG A 41 4.18 4.74 -12.38
N LEU A 42 4.44 4.96 -11.10
CA LEU A 42 4.95 6.22 -10.60
C LEU A 42 6.49 6.29 -10.72
N PRO A 43 7.07 7.48 -10.92
CA PRO A 43 8.51 7.66 -10.83
C PRO A 43 9.01 7.38 -9.40
N PRO A 44 10.30 7.03 -9.21
CA PRO A 44 10.88 6.72 -7.90
C PRO A 44 11.14 7.99 -7.08
N SER A 45 10.09 8.76 -6.84
CA SER A 45 10.14 10.04 -6.11
C SER A 45 9.32 9.99 -4.82
N CYS A 46 9.72 10.78 -3.83
CA CYS A 46 8.99 10.91 -2.59
C CYS A 46 7.70 11.71 -2.80
N LEU A 47 6.57 11.14 -2.40
CA LEU A 47 5.23 11.72 -2.55
C LEU A 47 4.79 12.57 -1.35
N ARG A 48 5.59 12.64 -0.29
CA ARG A 48 5.22 13.35 0.95
C ARG A 48 4.77 14.79 0.69
N TRP A 49 5.44 15.48 -0.22
CA TRP A 49 5.17 16.87 -0.58
C TRP A 49 3.98 17.05 -1.53
N ARG A 50 3.41 15.95 -2.03
CA ARG A 50 2.23 15.93 -2.90
C ARG A 50 0.94 15.63 -2.16
N CYS A 51 0.99 15.34 -0.86
CA CYS A 51 -0.21 15.12 -0.06
C CYS A 51 -0.98 16.43 0.19
N GLN A 52 -2.24 16.31 0.61
CA GLN A 52 -3.14 17.45 0.76
C GLN A 52 -2.65 18.50 1.77
N GLN A 53 -1.93 18.09 2.82
CA GLN A 53 -1.36 18.95 3.87
C GLN A 53 0.09 18.51 4.14
N PRO A 54 1.05 18.91 3.26
CA PRO A 54 2.43 18.48 3.37
C PRO A 54 3.10 18.88 4.69
N GLU A 55 2.69 20.00 5.28
CA GLU A 55 3.17 20.54 6.55
C GLU A 55 2.81 19.63 7.74
N LEU A 56 1.71 18.89 7.64
CA LEU A 56 1.28 17.91 8.66
C LEU A 56 1.77 16.48 8.35
N ALA A 57 2.46 16.29 7.25
CA ALA A 57 2.92 14.98 6.83
C ALA A 57 4.09 14.50 7.70
N VAL A 58 3.89 13.41 8.43
CA VAL A 58 4.89 12.79 9.31
C VAL A 58 5.48 11.56 8.65
N GLY A 59 6.80 11.42 8.77
CA GLY A 59 7.58 10.35 8.17
C GLY A 59 8.72 10.87 7.31
N ARG A 60 9.65 10.00 6.95
CA ARG A 60 10.84 10.36 6.18
C ARG A 60 10.57 10.34 4.67
N TYR A 61 10.15 9.21 4.14
CA TYR A 61 9.82 9.01 2.72
C TYR A 61 8.46 8.38 2.55
N TRP A 62 7.72 8.80 1.52
CA TRP A 62 6.48 8.19 1.09
C TRP A 62 6.60 7.76 -0.37
N PHE A 63 6.47 6.48 -0.64
CA PHE A 63 6.58 5.90 -1.97
C PHE A 63 5.33 5.12 -2.34
N ALA A 64 4.96 5.17 -3.61
CA ALA A 64 3.91 4.33 -4.17
C ALA A 64 4.37 3.74 -5.50
N ALA A 65 3.82 2.57 -5.85
CA ALA A 65 4.16 1.91 -7.10
C ALA A 65 3.35 2.45 -8.29
N LEU A 66 2.06 2.68 -8.11
CA LEU A 66 1.12 2.98 -9.18
C LEU A 66 0.37 4.29 -8.93
N SER A 67 0.07 5.02 -10.00
CA SER A 67 -0.88 6.13 -9.97
C SER A 67 -2.32 5.60 -9.95
N TRP A 68 -3.23 6.33 -9.27
CA TRP A 68 -4.64 5.98 -9.20
C TRP A 68 -5.33 6.26 -10.53
N GLN A 69 -5.50 5.22 -11.32
CA GLN A 69 -6.21 5.21 -12.61
C GLN A 69 -7.31 4.15 -12.54
N PRO A 70 -8.29 4.12 -13.46
CA PRO A 70 -9.42 3.19 -13.43
C PRO A 70 -9.01 1.72 -13.26
N GLU A 71 -7.95 1.26 -13.93
CA GLU A 71 -7.43 -0.10 -13.87
C GLU A 71 -6.91 -0.43 -12.48
N VAL A 72 -6.14 0.48 -11.87
CA VAL A 72 -5.59 0.35 -10.51
C VAL A 72 -6.70 0.41 -9.49
N ALA A 73 -7.69 1.30 -9.68
CA ALA A 73 -8.87 1.37 -8.82
C ALA A 73 -9.65 0.05 -8.83
N ALA A 74 -9.84 -0.56 -10.01
CA ALA A 74 -10.50 -1.85 -10.15
C ALA A 74 -9.74 -2.98 -9.43
N LEU A 75 -8.40 -3.05 -9.58
CA LEU A 75 -7.54 -4.01 -8.88
C LEU A 75 -7.64 -3.85 -7.35
N VAL A 76 -7.50 -2.62 -6.86
CA VAL A 76 -7.60 -2.33 -5.42
C VAL A 76 -9.00 -2.61 -4.89
N HIS A 77 -10.05 -2.35 -5.66
CA HIS A 77 -11.42 -2.66 -5.28
C HIS A 77 -11.64 -4.16 -5.13
N ARG A 78 -11.17 -4.98 -6.09
CA ARG A 78 -11.21 -6.45 -5.98
C ARG A 78 -10.44 -6.93 -4.76
N PHE A 79 -9.24 -6.39 -4.54
CA PHE A 79 -8.41 -6.69 -3.37
C PHE A 79 -9.08 -6.30 -2.05
N LYS A 80 -9.98 -5.30 -2.02
CA LYS A 80 -10.67 -4.85 -0.81
C LYS A 80 -12.01 -5.54 -0.54
N PHE A 81 -12.73 -5.95 -1.59
CA PHE A 81 -14.15 -6.25 -1.45
C PHE A 81 -14.61 -7.57 -2.09
N HIS A 82 -13.78 -8.22 -2.91
CA HIS A 82 -14.17 -9.45 -3.61
C HIS A 82 -13.39 -10.69 -3.15
N GLY A 83 -12.81 -10.65 -1.94
CA GLY A 83 -12.10 -11.79 -1.38
C GLY A 83 -10.81 -12.18 -2.11
N ALA A 84 -10.35 -11.36 -3.07
CA ALA A 84 -9.19 -11.64 -3.91
C ALA A 84 -7.85 -11.44 -3.16
N SER A 85 -7.66 -12.21 -2.07
CA SER A 85 -6.46 -12.14 -1.22
C SER A 85 -5.18 -12.52 -1.98
N GLU A 86 -5.29 -13.36 -3.01
CA GLU A 86 -4.21 -13.77 -3.92
C GLU A 86 -3.58 -12.59 -4.68
N LEU A 87 -4.31 -11.48 -4.86
CA LEU A 87 -3.76 -10.25 -5.41
C LEU A 87 -2.57 -9.72 -4.62
N ALA A 88 -2.44 -10.04 -3.33
CA ALA A 88 -1.26 -9.68 -2.57
C ALA A 88 0.03 -10.24 -3.16
N ALA A 89 0.03 -11.52 -3.57
CA ALA A 89 1.20 -12.16 -4.18
C ALA A 89 1.52 -11.59 -5.57
N ILE A 90 0.49 -11.10 -6.28
CA ILE A 90 0.61 -10.53 -7.63
C ILE A 90 1.09 -9.08 -7.59
N LEU A 91 0.61 -8.30 -6.63
CA LEU A 91 0.89 -6.86 -6.52
C LEU A 91 2.17 -6.56 -5.73
N ALA A 92 2.56 -7.42 -4.79
CA ALA A 92 3.76 -7.20 -3.98
C ALA A 92 5.06 -7.12 -4.81
N PRO A 93 5.30 -7.94 -5.86
CA PRO A 93 6.47 -7.78 -6.73
C PRO A 93 6.55 -6.41 -7.41
N LEU A 94 5.42 -5.83 -7.82
CA LEU A 94 5.38 -4.47 -8.40
C LEU A 94 5.83 -3.43 -7.38
N LEU A 95 5.30 -3.53 -6.15
CA LEU A 95 5.69 -2.64 -5.06
C LEU A 95 7.15 -2.86 -4.67
N ALA A 96 7.62 -4.09 -4.55
CA ALA A 96 9.01 -4.40 -4.22
C ALA A 96 9.99 -3.80 -5.25
N ALA A 97 9.73 -3.98 -6.55
CA ALA A 97 10.56 -3.40 -7.61
C ALA A 97 10.61 -1.87 -7.53
N GLN A 98 9.48 -1.21 -7.28
CA GLN A 98 9.42 0.24 -7.11
C GLN A 98 10.23 0.68 -5.89
N ILE A 99 10.08 0.01 -4.75
CA ILE A 99 10.80 0.34 -3.52
C ILE A 99 12.31 0.17 -3.71
N GLN A 100 12.76 -0.93 -4.28
CA GLN A 100 14.19 -1.14 -4.60
C GLN A 100 14.71 -0.01 -5.50
N HIS A 101 13.93 0.44 -6.48
CA HIS A 101 14.30 1.56 -7.33
C HIS A 101 14.39 2.87 -6.55
N CYS A 102 13.43 3.16 -5.65
CA CYS A 102 13.45 4.37 -4.80
C CYS A 102 14.67 4.45 -3.88
N TYR A 103 15.18 3.31 -3.40
CA TYR A 103 16.34 3.27 -2.51
C TYR A 103 17.69 3.05 -3.23
N ARG A 104 17.73 2.87 -4.55
CA ARG A 104 18.95 2.58 -5.29
C ARG A 104 20.08 3.57 -5.00
N GLN A 105 19.78 4.86 -4.86
CA GLN A 105 20.76 5.92 -4.58
C GLN A 105 20.94 6.21 -3.08
N ARG A 106 20.28 5.46 -2.19
CA ARG A 106 20.32 5.66 -0.73
C ARG A 106 20.24 4.34 0.04
N PRO A 107 21.09 3.36 -0.28
CA PRO A 107 21.01 2.02 0.31
C PRO A 107 21.19 2.02 1.84
N GLN A 108 21.99 2.96 2.39
CA GLN A 108 22.21 3.13 3.83
C GLN A 108 20.97 3.60 4.60
N GLN A 109 19.90 3.95 3.90
CA GLN A 109 18.64 4.40 4.49
C GLN A 109 17.55 3.32 4.41
N TRP A 110 17.94 2.07 4.04
CA TRP A 110 17.03 0.93 3.98
C TRP A 110 16.39 0.69 5.35
N PRO A 111 15.09 0.41 5.43
CA PRO A 111 14.42 0.13 6.69
C PRO A 111 14.87 -1.18 7.33
N ASP A 112 14.64 -1.28 8.63
CA ASP A 112 14.96 -2.47 9.44
C ASP A 112 13.76 -3.41 9.59
N LEU A 113 12.52 -2.88 9.46
CA LEU A 113 11.30 -3.59 9.83
C LEU A 113 10.11 -3.18 8.97
N LEU A 114 9.32 -4.18 8.51
CA LEU A 114 8.01 -3.96 7.89
C LEU A 114 6.90 -3.93 8.96
N VAL A 115 6.02 -2.95 8.86
CA VAL A 115 4.81 -2.83 9.67
C VAL A 115 3.62 -2.56 8.76
N ALA A 116 2.50 -3.25 8.95
CA ALA A 116 1.31 -3.02 8.15
C ALA A 116 0.41 -1.96 8.77
N MET A 117 -0.18 -1.11 7.94
CA MET A 117 -1.27 -0.21 8.35
C MET A 117 -2.41 -1.02 8.94
N PRO A 118 -2.87 -0.73 10.18
CA PRO A 118 -3.97 -1.45 10.78
C PRO A 118 -5.31 -1.00 10.21
N ILE A 119 -6.22 -1.96 10.02
CA ILE A 119 -7.62 -1.68 9.66
C ILE A 119 -8.52 -1.66 10.88
N SER A 120 -9.68 -1.00 10.78
CA SER A 120 -10.70 -1.05 11.83
C SER A 120 -11.36 -2.43 11.90
N HIS A 121 -11.88 -2.81 13.08
CA HIS A 121 -12.62 -4.05 13.27
C HIS A 121 -13.78 -4.19 12.27
N SER A 122 -14.55 -3.12 12.03
CA SER A 122 -15.66 -3.14 11.07
C SER A 122 -15.22 -3.45 9.64
N ARG A 123 -14.07 -2.94 9.22
CA ARG A 123 -13.48 -3.25 7.90
C ARG A 123 -12.95 -4.67 7.86
N TRP A 124 -12.35 -5.14 8.96
CA TRP A 124 -11.85 -6.52 9.06
C TRP A 124 -13.01 -7.53 8.92
N PHE A 125 -14.13 -7.33 9.64
CA PHE A 125 -15.32 -8.16 9.51
C PHE A 125 -15.89 -8.17 8.08
N LYS A 126 -15.90 -7.02 7.39
CA LYS A 126 -16.40 -6.93 6.01
C LYS A 126 -15.49 -7.56 4.97
N ARG A 127 -14.17 -7.57 5.20
CA ARG A 127 -13.16 -7.99 4.21
C ARG A 127 -12.56 -9.36 4.48
N GLY A 128 -12.61 -9.82 5.75
CA GLY A 128 -12.00 -11.07 6.21
C GLY A 128 -10.48 -10.99 6.40
N TYR A 129 -9.81 -9.93 5.90
CA TYR A 129 -8.36 -9.74 6.00
C TYR A 129 -7.94 -8.28 5.95
N ASN A 130 -6.66 -8.05 6.30
CA ASN A 130 -5.99 -6.76 6.18
C ASN A 130 -5.08 -6.78 4.93
N GLN A 131 -5.41 -5.98 3.92
CA GLN A 131 -4.68 -5.86 2.66
C GLN A 131 -3.21 -5.47 2.88
N ALA A 132 -2.97 -4.48 3.73
CA ALA A 132 -1.62 -4.03 4.06
C ALA A 132 -0.79 -5.14 4.71
N ALA A 133 -1.41 -5.96 5.58
CA ALA A 133 -0.72 -7.09 6.21
C ALA A 133 -0.41 -8.21 5.21
N LEU A 134 -1.31 -8.48 4.26
CA LEU A 134 -1.04 -9.44 3.18
C LEU A 134 0.10 -8.95 2.28
N LEU A 135 0.10 -7.68 1.88
CA LEU A 135 1.20 -7.08 1.10
C LEU A 135 2.52 -7.16 1.87
N ALA A 136 2.54 -6.75 3.15
CA ALA A 136 3.76 -6.80 3.98
C ALA A 136 4.32 -8.22 4.11
N ARG A 137 3.44 -9.23 4.24
CA ARG A 137 3.84 -10.64 4.30
C ARG A 137 4.49 -11.11 3.00
N GLN A 138 3.99 -10.67 1.85
CA GLN A 138 4.59 -10.98 0.55
C GLN A 138 5.89 -10.20 0.30
N LEU A 139 5.99 -8.95 0.79
CA LEU A 139 7.21 -8.14 0.69
C LEU A 139 8.36 -8.67 1.54
N GLN A 140 8.07 -9.33 2.66
CA GLN A 140 9.06 -9.87 3.59
C GLN A 140 10.16 -10.68 2.87
N PRO A 141 9.86 -11.77 2.13
CA PRO A 141 10.88 -12.55 1.42
C PRO A 141 11.47 -11.80 0.23
N LEU A 142 10.68 -10.96 -0.48
CA LEU A 142 11.14 -10.23 -1.67
C LEU A 142 12.19 -9.17 -1.33
N LEU A 143 12.09 -8.56 -0.15
CA LEU A 143 12.96 -7.47 0.30
C LEU A 143 13.90 -7.89 1.42
N GLN A 144 13.82 -9.14 1.88
CA GLN A 144 14.60 -9.69 3.00
C GLN A 144 14.49 -8.86 4.28
N LEU A 145 13.29 -8.31 4.55
CA LEU A 145 12.98 -7.52 5.73
C LEU A 145 12.04 -8.29 6.66
N PRO A 146 12.29 -8.29 7.96
CA PRO A 146 11.35 -8.88 8.92
C PRO A 146 10.02 -8.12 8.92
N PHE A 147 8.91 -8.83 9.09
CA PHE A 147 7.58 -8.27 9.24
C PHE A 147 7.08 -8.46 10.66
N ALA A 148 6.63 -7.37 11.31
CA ALA A 148 6.05 -7.38 12.66
C ALA A 148 4.53 -7.24 12.61
N PRO A 149 3.77 -8.35 12.50
CA PRO A 149 2.32 -8.30 12.51
C PRO A 149 1.79 -7.83 13.87
N GLY A 150 0.80 -6.94 13.87
CA GLY A 150 0.15 -6.43 15.07
C GLY A 150 0.97 -5.47 15.94
N LEU A 151 2.16 -5.06 15.50
CA LEU A 151 2.95 -4.05 16.18
C LEU A 151 2.21 -2.71 16.25
N LEU A 152 1.55 -2.32 15.19
CA LEU A 152 0.69 -1.14 15.14
C LEU A 152 -0.78 -1.59 15.18
N ARG A 153 -1.57 -0.94 16.04
CA ARG A 153 -3.00 -1.21 16.20
C ARG A 153 -3.82 0.06 16.05
N ARG A 154 -5.01 -0.08 15.51
CA ARG A 154 -5.99 1.00 15.46
C ARG A 154 -6.85 0.96 16.72
N LEU A 155 -6.92 2.07 17.43
CA LEU A 155 -7.79 2.22 18.59
C LEU A 155 -9.25 2.37 18.14
N PRO A 156 -10.22 1.86 18.92
CA PRO A 156 -11.63 2.11 18.67
C PRO A 156 -11.89 3.62 18.69
N GLN A 157 -12.51 4.15 17.63
CA GLN A 157 -12.98 5.54 17.67
C GLN A 157 -14.20 5.63 18.57
N GLN A 158 -14.18 6.53 19.55
CA GLN A 158 -15.38 6.87 20.30
C GLN A 158 -16.40 7.49 19.34
N ALA A 159 -17.66 7.01 19.41
CA ALA A 159 -18.73 7.29 18.45
C ALA A 159 -19.18 8.77 18.35
N LYS A 160 -18.61 9.70 19.13
CA LYS A 160 -19.10 11.07 19.31
C LYS A 160 -18.58 12.14 18.34
N GLN A 161 -17.75 11.82 17.35
CA GLN A 161 -17.13 12.88 16.49
C GLN A 161 -17.33 12.66 14.98
N GLN A 162 -18.52 12.23 14.55
CA GLN A 162 -18.82 12.12 13.11
C GLN A 162 -19.42 13.39 12.49
N HIS A 163 -19.56 14.50 13.22
CA HIS A 163 -20.12 15.73 12.69
C HIS A 163 -19.03 16.68 12.19
N ARG A 164 -19.02 16.89 10.84
CA ARG A 164 -18.47 18.03 10.09
C ARG A 164 -17.24 18.74 10.71
N SER A 165 -16.15 18.03 10.90
CA SER A 165 -14.91 18.67 11.32
C SER A 165 -14.09 19.14 10.11
N ALA A 166 -13.42 20.30 10.25
CA ALA A 166 -12.48 20.85 9.28
C ALA A 166 -11.36 19.82 8.97
N ALA A 167 -10.66 19.97 7.83
CA ALA A 167 -9.61 19.04 7.42
C ALA A 167 -8.52 18.88 8.51
N SER A 168 -8.15 19.97 9.18
CA SER A 168 -7.19 19.98 10.30
C SER A 168 -7.66 19.17 11.51
N GLU A 169 -8.95 19.23 11.87
CA GLU A 169 -9.51 18.42 12.96
C GLU A 169 -9.51 16.92 12.62
N ARG A 170 -9.70 16.56 11.34
CA ARG A 170 -9.58 15.16 10.89
C ARG A 170 -8.17 14.62 11.07
N TRP A 171 -7.14 15.43 10.83
CA TRP A 171 -5.76 15.06 11.09
C TRP A 171 -5.51 14.85 12.58
N HIS A 172 -5.92 15.77 13.45
CA HIS A 172 -5.80 15.65 14.91
C HIS A 172 -6.57 14.44 15.48
N ASN A 173 -7.79 14.21 15.01
CA ASN A 173 -8.57 13.04 15.40
C ASN A 173 -7.95 11.72 14.94
N MET A 174 -7.21 11.74 13.83
CA MET A 174 -6.48 10.59 13.32
C MET A 174 -5.20 10.32 14.13
N ALA A 175 -4.49 11.36 14.60
CA ALA A 175 -3.21 11.23 15.32
C ALA A 175 -3.31 10.32 16.55
N ASN A 176 -4.44 10.37 17.28
CA ASN A 176 -4.68 9.55 18.47
C ASN A 176 -5.35 8.19 18.16
N SER A 177 -5.59 7.88 16.89
CA SER A 177 -6.27 6.64 16.51
C SER A 177 -5.34 5.44 16.37
N MET A 178 -4.03 5.63 16.47
CA MET A 178 -3.01 4.60 16.27
C MET A 178 -2.20 4.38 17.56
N HIS A 179 -1.89 3.10 17.82
CA HIS A 179 -1.10 2.69 18.99
C HIS A 179 -0.03 1.68 18.58
N CYS A 180 1.22 1.96 18.91
CA CYS A 180 2.32 1.03 18.78
C CYS A 180 2.45 0.22 20.06
N THR A 181 2.39 -1.11 19.98
CA THR A 181 2.20 -2.02 21.11
C THR A 181 3.47 -2.24 21.96
N ARG A 182 4.66 -1.95 21.42
CA ARG A 182 5.94 -2.11 22.08
C ARG A 182 6.93 -1.04 21.63
N ALA A 183 8.03 -0.86 22.35
CA ALA A 183 9.14 0.00 21.94
C ALA A 183 9.80 -0.51 20.64
N VAL A 184 10.30 0.42 19.84
CA VAL A 184 10.95 0.19 18.53
C VAL A 184 12.19 1.09 18.40
N ASP A 185 12.93 1.23 19.50
CA ASP A 185 14.01 2.19 19.66
C ASP A 185 15.08 2.03 18.57
N GLY A 186 15.39 3.15 17.93
CA GLY A 186 16.42 3.26 16.91
C GLY A 186 16.08 2.62 15.54
N LEU A 187 14.97 1.90 15.41
CA LEU A 187 14.61 1.24 14.16
C LEU A 187 14.05 2.23 13.12
N THR A 188 14.43 2.02 11.88
CA THR A 188 13.77 2.61 10.71
C THR A 188 12.68 1.66 10.22
N ILE A 189 11.45 2.12 10.17
CA ILE A 189 10.26 1.31 9.91
C ILE A 189 9.67 1.62 8.53
N ALA A 190 9.42 0.60 7.74
CA ALA A 190 8.61 0.70 6.52
C ALA A 190 7.14 0.37 6.84
N LEU A 191 6.30 1.38 6.81
CA LEU A 191 4.85 1.28 6.97
C LEU A 191 4.20 0.94 5.64
N VAL A 192 3.62 -0.25 5.52
CA VAL A 192 2.98 -0.74 4.29
C VAL A 192 1.48 -0.45 4.32
N ASP A 193 0.94 0.09 3.22
CA ASP A 193 -0.51 0.26 3.02
C ASP A 193 -0.90 -0.02 1.55
N ASP A 194 -2.20 -0.11 1.26
CA ASP A 194 -2.69 -0.32 -0.10
C ASP A 194 -2.78 0.99 -0.90
N VAL A 195 -3.30 2.07 -0.33
CA VAL A 195 -3.51 3.34 -1.04
C VAL A 195 -3.14 4.54 -0.18
N LEU A 196 -2.25 5.36 -0.69
CA LEU A 196 -1.98 6.69 -0.19
C LEU A 196 -2.98 7.69 -0.82
N THR A 197 -3.69 8.44 0.01
CA THR A 197 -4.60 9.51 -0.40
C THR A 197 -4.15 10.85 0.22
N THR A 198 -4.83 11.32 1.25
CA THR A 198 -4.46 12.55 1.97
C THR A 198 -3.19 12.43 2.80
N GLY A 199 -2.75 11.22 3.15
CA GLY A 199 -1.62 10.99 4.04
C GLY A 199 -1.94 11.01 5.54
N ALA A 200 -3.16 11.39 5.94
CA ALA A 200 -3.51 11.51 7.36
C ALA A 200 -3.33 10.21 8.17
N SER A 201 -3.75 9.06 7.61
CA SER A 201 -3.56 7.76 8.27
C SER A 201 -2.08 7.37 8.38
N VAL A 202 -1.29 7.66 7.35
CA VAL A 202 0.15 7.42 7.33
C VAL A 202 0.85 8.25 8.39
N SER A 203 0.53 9.55 8.48
CA SER A 203 1.11 10.46 9.48
C SER A 203 0.75 10.03 10.90
N ALA A 204 -0.50 9.69 11.17
CA ALA A 204 -0.93 9.20 12.49
C ALA A 204 -0.20 7.91 12.90
N ALA A 205 0.00 6.99 11.96
CA ALA A 205 0.74 5.76 12.20
C ALA A 205 2.23 6.04 12.42
N ALA A 206 2.82 6.93 11.62
CA ALA A 206 4.22 7.34 11.77
C ALA A 206 4.47 8.01 13.14
N GLU A 207 3.60 8.92 13.56
CA GLU A 207 3.68 9.52 14.89
C GLU A 207 3.62 8.50 16.03
N ALA A 208 2.71 7.51 15.93
CA ALA A 208 2.60 6.47 16.95
C ALA A 208 3.89 5.63 17.05
N LEU A 209 4.55 5.35 15.92
CA LEU A 209 5.82 4.63 15.88
C LEU A 209 6.99 5.49 16.40
N LEU A 210 7.05 6.76 15.98
CA LEU A 210 8.08 7.70 16.45
C LEU A 210 7.99 7.95 17.96
N ARG A 211 6.79 8.10 18.51
CA ARG A 211 6.57 8.19 19.98
C ARG A 211 7.03 6.95 20.75
N ARG A 212 7.20 5.81 20.07
CA ARG A 212 7.71 4.56 20.65
C ARG A 212 9.16 4.27 20.32
N GLY A 213 9.92 5.31 19.92
CA GLY A 213 11.37 5.26 19.75
C GLY A 213 11.84 4.95 18.33
N ALA A 214 10.96 4.85 17.32
CA ALA A 214 11.42 4.68 15.95
C ALA A 214 12.34 5.83 15.54
N LYS A 215 13.48 5.51 14.88
CA LYS A 215 14.40 6.49 14.31
C LYS A 215 13.80 7.23 13.12
N ALA A 216 13.12 6.50 12.26
CA ALA A 216 12.44 7.03 11.08
C ALA A 216 11.29 6.10 10.65
N VAL A 217 10.31 6.67 9.94
CA VAL A 217 9.21 5.91 9.34
C VAL A 217 9.10 6.29 7.87
N ASP A 218 9.10 5.30 6.99
CA ASP A 218 8.85 5.43 5.57
C ASP A 218 7.49 4.79 5.24
N ALA A 219 6.71 5.36 4.34
CA ALA A 219 5.45 4.81 3.89
C ALA A 219 5.61 4.19 2.49
N TRP A 220 5.18 2.93 2.34
CA TRP A 220 5.20 2.17 1.12
C TRP A 220 3.79 1.74 0.74
N THR A 221 3.28 2.25 -0.36
CA THR A 221 1.91 1.99 -0.78
C THR A 221 1.85 1.41 -2.19
N LEU A 222 0.84 0.61 -2.46
CA LEU A 222 0.63 0.08 -3.79
C LEU A 222 0.24 1.19 -4.77
N ALA A 223 -0.68 2.06 -4.37
CA ALA A 223 -1.17 3.14 -5.22
C ALA A 223 -1.20 4.50 -4.52
N TYR A 224 -1.08 5.55 -5.30
CA TYR A 224 -1.27 6.94 -4.87
C TYR A 224 -2.43 7.57 -5.63
N SER A 225 -3.40 8.07 -4.88
CA SER A 225 -4.52 8.87 -5.39
C SER A 225 -4.24 10.34 -5.06
N GLU A 226 -3.95 11.12 -6.09
CA GLU A 226 -3.78 12.57 -5.91
C GLU A 226 -5.06 13.17 -5.29
N PRO A 227 -4.91 14.07 -4.30
CA PRO A 227 -6.03 14.82 -3.82
C PRO A 227 -6.60 15.64 -4.98
N HIS A 228 -7.91 15.56 -5.23
CA HIS A 228 -8.55 16.45 -6.18
C HIS A 228 -8.32 17.90 -5.71
N GLN A 229 -7.49 18.66 -6.40
CA GLN A 229 -7.55 20.10 -6.32
C GLN A 229 -8.96 20.49 -6.81
N PRO A 230 -9.72 21.27 -6.04
CA PRO A 230 -10.93 21.89 -6.59
C PRO A 230 -10.48 22.65 -7.84
N ARG A 231 -11.08 22.34 -8.99
CA ARG A 231 -10.84 23.11 -10.22
C ARG A 231 -11.02 24.56 -9.82
N SER A 232 -9.95 25.36 -9.87
CA SER A 232 -10.07 26.81 -9.80
C SER A 232 -11.08 27.17 -10.87
N ALA A 233 -12.21 27.77 -10.46
CA ALA A 233 -13.17 28.35 -11.38
C ALA A 233 -12.33 29.35 -12.21
N ALA A 234 -12.07 29.00 -13.45
CA ALA A 234 -11.51 29.95 -14.41
C ALA A 234 -12.59 31.02 -14.59
N TYR A 235 -12.29 32.22 -14.13
CA TYR A 235 -13.02 33.43 -14.46
C TYR A 235 -12.82 33.78 -15.93
#